data_62d67e573b516cafe326524b5bbea223
#
_entry.id   62d67e573b516cafe326524b5bbea223
#
_cell.length_a   1.000
_cell.length_b   1.000
_cell.length_c   1.000
_cell.angle_alpha   90.00
_cell.angle_beta   90.00
_cell.angle_gamma   90.00
#
_symmetry.space_group_name_H-M   'P 1'
#
loop_
_entity.id
_entity.type
_entity.pdbx_description
1 polymer ?
#
loop_
_entity_poly.entity_id
_entity_poly.type
_entity_poly.pdbx_seq_one_letter_code
_entity_poly.pdbx_strand_id
1 'polypeptide(L)'
;MKAHLRSLAVACCLGLASLSPADADELKVLVGGAYDQVFQALLPAYEKASGNTVTSEQGPAGTLKKRVESGEAFDIAIITPAVMEGLIKGGKLDGQGYARVANVGVGVGVKEGAPKPDISSVEALKRALLAAKAVAYTDPATGATSGTFVDGLLVRLGIADQVRPKAKLKRGGHAGDFVASGEADIVLQQASEIVPVKGVVLVGPLPAEVQNTTTYAAAVSSQSQHKDAARALIAALTGSAAAEVLKAKGMEPAK
;
A
#
# COMPACT_ATOMS: atom_id res chain seq x y z
N MET A 1 67.72 35.89 -47.80
CA MET A 1 66.78 36.13 -46.63
C MET A 1 65.56 35.24 -46.84
N LYS A 2 65.49 34.12 -46.11
CA LYS A 2 64.35 33.20 -46.17
C LYS A 2 63.69 33.14 -44.76
N ALA A 3 62.47 33.65 -44.63
CA ALA A 3 61.71 33.66 -43.40
C ALA A 3 60.99 32.30 -43.24
N HIS A 4 61.23 31.61 -42.13
CA HIS A 4 60.50 30.37 -41.73
C HIS A 4 59.28 30.73 -40.93
N LEU A 5 58.07 30.45 -41.50
CA LEU A 5 56.80 30.51 -40.81
C LEU A 5 56.61 29.21 -40.05
N ARG A 6 56.55 29.26 -38.70
CA ARG A 6 56.25 28.13 -37.85
C ARG A 6 54.72 28.18 -37.54
N SER A 7 53.95 27.25 -38.13
CA SER A 7 52.56 27.02 -37.80
C SER A 7 52.45 26.31 -36.47
N LEU A 8 51.74 26.92 -35.50
CA LEU A 8 51.40 26.34 -34.18
C LEU A 8 50.04 25.68 -34.33
N ALA A 9 50.02 24.34 -34.37
CA ALA A 9 48.75 23.60 -34.32
C ALA A 9 48.29 23.45 -32.86
N VAL A 10 47.23 24.13 -32.50
CA VAL A 10 46.55 23.94 -31.19
C VAL A 10 45.63 22.73 -31.32
N ALA A 11 45.99 21.62 -30.72
CA ALA A 11 45.14 20.45 -30.59
C ALA A 11 44.10 20.68 -29.46
N CYS A 12 42.85 20.94 -29.85
CA CYS A 12 41.72 21.03 -28.93
C CYS A 12 41.24 19.63 -28.57
N CYS A 13 41.75 19.08 -27.45
CA CYS A 13 41.23 17.80 -26.91
C CYS A 13 39.84 18.07 -26.31
N LEU A 14 38.77 17.83 -27.06
CA LEU A 14 37.43 17.67 -26.53
C LEU A 14 37.39 16.40 -25.69
N GLY A 15 37.45 16.56 -24.37
CA GLY A 15 37.17 15.48 -23.43
C GLY A 15 35.68 15.10 -23.53
N LEU A 16 35.38 14.02 -24.22
CA LEU A 16 34.09 13.33 -24.07
C LEU A 16 34.02 12.80 -22.64
N ALA A 17 33.30 13.50 -21.76
CA ALA A 17 32.89 12.93 -20.50
C ALA A 17 31.97 11.75 -20.83
N SER A 18 32.50 10.54 -20.70
CA SER A 18 31.71 9.32 -20.74
C SER A 18 30.73 9.37 -19.58
N LEU A 19 29.48 9.70 -19.83
CA LEU A 19 28.38 9.41 -18.91
C LEU A 19 28.30 7.89 -18.83
N SER A 20 28.93 7.31 -17.81
CA SER A 20 28.67 5.92 -17.45
C SER A 20 27.14 5.81 -17.20
N PRO A 21 26.46 4.84 -17.81
CA PRO A 21 25.10 4.55 -17.39
C PRO A 21 25.18 4.27 -15.88
N ALA A 22 24.36 4.96 -15.10
CA ALA A 22 24.20 4.60 -13.69
C ALA A 22 23.79 3.13 -13.65
N ASP A 23 24.54 2.32 -12.92
CA ASP A 23 24.16 0.92 -12.72
C ASP A 23 22.72 0.88 -12.18
N ALA A 24 21.88 0.04 -12.78
CA ALA A 24 20.50 -0.13 -12.36
C ALA A 24 20.46 -0.75 -10.96
N ASP A 25 19.81 -0.07 -10.01
CA ASP A 25 19.65 -0.58 -8.67
C ASP A 25 18.53 -1.64 -8.60
N GLU A 26 18.70 -2.64 -7.74
CA GLU A 26 17.64 -3.57 -7.36
C GLU A 26 17.11 -3.19 -5.98
N LEU A 27 15.85 -2.75 -5.92
CA LEU A 27 15.20 -2.32 -4.69
C LEU A 27 14.29 -3.41 -4.13
N LYS A 28 14.38 -3.69 -2.83
CA LYS A 28 13.45 -4.54 -2.10
C LYS A 28 12.50 -3.71 -1.25
N VAL A 29 11.18 -3.88 -1.45
CA VAL A 29 10.14 -3.10 -0.78
C VAL A 29 9.24 -3.99 0.08
N LEU A 30 9.07 -3.64 1.35
CA LEU A 30 8.07 -4.23 2.24
C LEU A 30 6.81 -3.38 2.18
N VAL A 31 5.69 -3.92 1.71
CA VAL A 31 4.48 -3.16 1.42
C VAL A 31 3.26 -3.66 2.18
N GLY A 32 2.51 -2.76 2.82
CA GLY A 32 1.25 -3.07 3.49
C GLY A 32 0.19 -3.54 2.49
N GLY A 33 -0.51 -4.64 2.81
CA GLY A 33 -1.36 -5.35 1.86
C GLY A 33 -2.37 -4.48 1.11
N ALA A 34 -3.00 -3.51 1.79
CA ALA A 34 -3.97 -2.64 1.13
C ALA A 34 -3.34 -1.66 0.11
N TYR A 35 -2.05 -1.31 0.26
CA TYR A 35 -1.34 -0.46 -0.68
C TYR A 35 -0.74 -1.24 -1.86
N ASP A 36 -0.57 -2.56 -1.74
CA ASP A 36 0.12 -3.39 -2.72
C ASP A 36 -0.45 -3.25 -4.14
N GLN A 37 -1.78 -3.24 -4.31
CA GLN A 37 -2.41 -3.10 -5.62
C GLN A 37 -2.09 -1.77 -6.33
N VAL A 38 -1.90 -0.70 -5.57
CA VAL A 38 -1.45 0.60 -6.10
C VAL A 38 0.02 0.52 -6.44
N PHE A 39 0.82 -0.05 -5.54
CA PHE A 39 2.25 -0.20 -5.70
C PHE A 39 2.58 -0.98 -6.98
N GLN A 40 2.00 -2.16 -7.18
CA GLN A 40 2.18 -2.98 -8.38
C GLN A 40 1.77 -2.26 -9.66
N ALA A 41 0.72 -1.43 -9.62
CA ALA A 41 0.27 -0.68 -10.78
C ALA A 41 1.21 0.49 -11.17
N LEU A 42 1.97 1.02 -10.22
CA LEU A 42 2.92 2.12 -10.43
C LEU A 42 4.32 1.64 -10.84
N LEU A 43 4.71 0.42 -10.48
CA LEU A 43 6.06 -0.10 -10.71
C LEU A 43 6.51 -0.06 -12.17
N PRO A 44 5.73 -0.53 -13.17
CA PRO A 44 6.22 -0.57 -14.56
C PRO A 44 6.62 0.81 -15.11
N ALA A 45 5.91 1.86 -14.71
CA ALA A 45 6.24 3.22 -15.12
C ALA A 45 7.53 3.73 -14.46
N TYR A 46 7.71 3.42 -13.17
CA TYR A 46 8.93 3.78 -12.45
C TYR A 46 10.15 3.03 -13.00
N GLU A 47 10.08 1.71 -13.15
CA GLU A 47 11.17 0.88 -13.64
C GLU A 47 11.62 1.30 -15.05
N LYS A 48 10.64 1.57 -15.94
CA LYS A 48 10.94 2.09 -17.28
C LYS A 48 11.64 3.45 -17.25
N ALA A 49 11.26 4.33 -16.31
CA ALA A 49 11.81 5.68 -16.26
C ALA A 49 13.18 5.74 -15.58
N SER A 50 13.41 4.90 -14.57
CA SER A 50 14.65 4.91 -13.78
C SER A 50 15.71 3.91 -14.26
N GLY A 51 15.29 2.84 -14.94
CA GLY A 51 16.13 1.68 -15.24
C GLY A 51 16.30 0.71 -14.07
N ASN A 52 15.84 1.07 -12.85
CA ASN A 52 15.93 0.22 -11.67
C ASN A 52 14.92 -0.92 -11.74
N THR A 53 15.20 -2.00 -11.02
CA THR A 53 14.24 -3.10 -10.78
C THR A 53 13.73 -3.06 -9.35
N VAL A 54 12.47 -3.48 -9.14
CA VAL A 54 11.86 -3.43 -7.82
C VAL A 54 11.18 -4.76 -7.51
N THR A 55 11.61 -5.39 -6.42
CA THR A 55 10.93 -6.54 -5.83
C THR A 55 10.11 -6.10 -4.63
N SER A 56 8.95 -6.71 -4.40
CA SER A 56 8.15 -6.36 -3.23
C SER A 56 7.57 -7.59 -2.54
N GLU A 57 7.44 -7.47 -1.23
CA GLU A 57 6.78 -8.46 -0.39
C GLU A 57 5.70 -7.79 0.45
N GLN A 58 4.48 -8.26 0.28
CA GLN A 58 3.32 -7.69 0.95
C GLN A 58 3.01 -8.41 2.26
N GLY A 59 2.38 -7.70 3.21
CA GLY A 59 1.90 -8.31 4.44
C GLY A 59 1.12 -7.37 5.35
N PRO A 60 0.50 -7.92 6.39
CA PRO A 60 -0.11 -7.13 7.45
C PRO A 60 0.94 -6.28 8.18
N ALA A 61 0.56 -5.07 8.62
CA ALA A 61 1.48 -4.12 9.25
C ALA A 61 2.24 -4.71 10.45
N GLY A 62 1.57 -5.53 11.27
CA GLY A 62 2.20 -6.20 12.42
C GLY A 62 3.25 -7.23 12.00
N THR A 63 3.04 -7.94 10.88
CA THR A 63 4.02 -8.90 10.33
C THR A 63 5.22 -8.15 9.77
N LEU A 64 5.01 -7.09 8.98
CA LEU A 64 6.08 -6.29 8.41
C LEU A 64 6.92 -5.61 9.50
N LYS A 65 6.28 -5.11 10.56
CA LYS A 65 6.98 -4.57 11.74
C LYS A 65 7.97 -5.59 12.32
N LYS A 66 7.51 -6.82 12.57
CA LYS A 66 8.37 -7.89 13.12
C LYS A 66 9.55 -8.21 12.21
N ARG A 67 9.35 -8.24 10.90
CA ARG A 67 10.42 -8.48 9.91
C ARG A 67 11.49 -7.38 9.96
N VAL A 68 11.07 -6.12 9.98
CA VAL A 68 12.00 -4.99 10.13
C VAL A 68 12.76 -5.05 11.45
N GLU A 69 12.08 -5.35 12.56
CA GLU A 69 12.70 -5.47 13.88
C GLU A 69 13.69 -6.63 13.96
N SER A 70 13.44 -7.74 13.25
CA SER A 70 14.35 -8.90 13.17
C SER A 70 15.61 -8.65 12.33
N GLY A 71 15.69 -7.49 11.64
CA GLY A 71 16.87 -7.13 10.85
C GLY A 71 16.86 -7.66 9.42
N GLU A 72 15.68 -8.00 8.88
CA GLU A 72 15.56 -8.38 7.47
C GLU A 72 16.05 -7.23 6.57
N ALA A 73 16.80 -7.58 5.51
CA ALA A 73 17.29 -6.60 4.55
C ALA A 73 16.16 -6.14 3.61
N PHE A 74 15.99 -4.83 3.46
CA PHE A 74 15.06 -4.17 2.55
C PHE A 74 15.50 -2.71 2.33
N ASP A 75 14.95 -2.05 1.30
CA ASP A 75 15.26 -0.65 0.98
C ASP A 75 14.15 0.32 1.40
N ILE A 76 12.89 -0.07 1.23
CA ILE A 76 11.72 0.77 1.55
C ILE A 76 10.70 -0.04 2.34
N ALA A 77 10.11 0.57 3.37
CA ALA A 77 8.90 0.08 4.00
C ALA A 77 7.73 1.03 3.70
N ILE A 78 6.57 0.47 3.30
CA ILE A 78 5.31 1.21 3.09
C ILE A 78 4.27 0.63 4.04
N ILE A 79 4.08 1.29 5.16
CA ILE A 79 3.24 0.83 6.28
C ILE A 79 2.50 2.01 6.92
N THR A 80 1.73 1.75 7.97
CA THR A 80 1.00 2.81 8.68
C THR A 80 1.94 3.73 9.47
N PRO A 81 1.67 5.05 9.56
CA PRO A 81 2.50 6.02 10.29
C PRO A 81 2.83 5.60 11.72
N ALA A 82 1.86 5.09 12.47
CA ALA A 82 2.06 4.70 13.87
C ALA A 82 3.13 3.59 14.03
N VAL A 83 3.16 2.61 13.12
CA VAL A 83 4.20 1.57 13.10
C VAL A 83 5.54 2.17 12.65
N MET A 84 5.50 3.00 11.61
CA MET A 84 6.69 3.62 11.03
C MET A 84 7.44 4.51 12.02
N GLU A 85 6.72 5.35 12.78
CA GLU A 85 7.31 6.22 13.80
C GLU A 85 8.07 5.42 14.87
N GLY A 86 7.53 4.27 15.28
CA GLY A 86 8.23 3.36 16.20
C GLY A 86 9.53 2.81 15.61
N LEU A 87 9.53 2.45 14.33
CA LEU A 87 10.71 1.94 13.62
C LEU A 87 11.75 3.03 13.35
N ILE A 88 11.32 4.27 13.07
CA ILE A 88 12.22 5.44 12.97
C ILE A 88 12.89 5.72 14.32
N LYS A 89 12.13 5.78 15.41
CA LYS A 89 12.67 5.95 16.77
C LYS A 89 13.65 4.83 17.15
N GLY A 90 13.38 3.61 16.67
CA GLY A 90 14.27 2.45 16.84
C GLY A 90 15.47 2.41 15.90
N GLY A 91 15.68 3.44 15.06
CA GLY A 91 16.82 3.54 14.13
C GLY A 91 16.78 2.55 12.97
N LYS A 92 15.62 1.92 12.70
CA LYS A 92 15.45 0.95 11.61
C LYS A 92 15.11 1.62 10.28
N LEU A 93 14.44 2.76 10.32
CA LEU A 93 14.05 3.56 9.16
C LEU A 93 14.62 4.97 9.24
N ASP A 94 14.93 5.56 8.09
CA ASP A 94 15.40 6.94 7.97
C ASP A 94 14.18 7.90 7.94
N GLY A 95 14.10 8.77 8.94
CA GLY A 95 13.03 9.76 9.01
C GLY A 95 13.12 10.87 7.96
N GLN A 96 14.29 11.09 7.34
CA GLN A 96 14.45 12.10 6.28
C GLN A 96 13.76 11.70 4.96
N GLY A 97 13.58 10.40 4.74
CA GLY A 97 12.88 9.87 3.57
C GLY A 97 11.39 9.59 3.80
N TYR A 98 10.83 10.02 4.94
CA TYR A 98 9.42 9.78 5.27
C TYR A 98 8.47 10.59 4.39
N ALA A 99 7.48 9.91 3.78
CA ALA A 99 6.39 10.55 3.06
C ALA A 99 5.07 9.80 3.25
N ARG A 100 3.96 10.51 3.45
CA ARG A 100 2.63 9.91 3.37
C ARG A 100 2.27 9.68 1.91
N VAL A 101 1.84 8.47 1.56
CA VAL A 101 1.60 8.09 0.16
C VAL A 101 0.12 7.92 -0.18
N ALA A 102 -0.71 7.46 0.75
CA ALA A 102 -2.13 7.22 0.47
C ALA A 102 -2.99 7.20 1.72
N ASN A 103 -4.29 7.41 1.52
CA ASN A 103 -5.37 7.17 2.48
C ASN A 103 -6.34 6.14 1.92
N VAL A 104 -6.86 5.25 2.77
CA VAL A 104 -7.89 4.27 2.39
C VAL A 104 -8.89 4.08 3.52
N GLY A 105 -10.18 4.11 3.19
CA GLY A 105 -11.28 3.79 4.10
C GLY A 105 -11.61 2.30 4.09
N VAL A 106 -12.28 1.83 5.14
CA VAL A 106 -12.94 0.52 5.14
C VAL A 106 -14.20 0.61 4.28
N GLY A 107 -14.38 -0.38 3.42
CA GLY A 107 -15.54 -0.51 2.55
C GLY A 107 -16.36 -1.78 2.85
N VAL A 108 -17.54 -1.81 2.28
CA VAL A 108 -18.44 -2.97 2.25
C VAL A 108 -18.47 -3.52 0.83
N GLY A 109 -18.23 -4.81 0.67
CA GLY A 109 -18.34 -5.51 -0.61
C GLY A 109 -19.35 -6.64 -0.54
N VAL A 110 -19.96 -6.93 -1.70
CA VAL A 110 -20.88 -8.06 -1.90
C VAL A 110 -20.56 -8.77 -3.20
N LYS A 111 -21.10 -9.96 -3.39
CA LYS A 111 -20.96 -10.70 -4.64
C LYS A 111 -21.56 -9.89 -5.81
N GLU A 112 -20.88 -9.92 -6.94
CA GLU A 112 -21.38 -9.31 -8.16
C GLU A 112 -22.75 -9.89 -8.53
N GLY A 113 -23.71 -9.00 -8.88
CA GLY A 113 -25.11 -9.39 -9.14
C GLY A 113 -25.98 -9.60 -7.90
N ALA A 114 -25.41 -9.64 -6.70
CA ALA A 114 -26.22 -9.71 -5.46
C ALA A 114 -26.84 -8.34 -5.13
N PRO A 115 -27.99 -8.31 -4.44
CA PRO A 115 -28.58 -7.08 -3.93
C PRO A 115 -27.59 -6.34 -3.04
N LYS A 116 -27.40 -5.03 -3.30
CA LYS A 116 -26.55 -4.18 -2.46
C LYS A 116 -27.30 -3.84 -1.16
N PRO A 117 -26.74 -4.13 0.02
CA PRO A 117 -27.36 -3.74 1.26
C PRO A 117 -27.35 -2.22 1.44
N ASP A 118 -28.34 -1.70 2.14
CA ASP A 118 -28.31 -0.32 2.63
C ASP A 118 -27.24 -0.18 3.71
N ILE A 119 -26.29 0.70 3.50
CA ILE A 119 -25.20 1.05 4.42
C ILE A 119 -25.12 2.56 4.63
N SER A 120 -26.20 3.30 4.33
CA SER A 120 -26.23 4.77 4.36
C SER A 120 -26.15 5.36 5.77
N SER A 121 -26.39 4.55 6.80
CA SER A 121 -26.29 4.94 8.21
C SER A 121 -25.72 3.81 9.06
N VAL A 122 -25.31 4.12 10.27
CA VAL A 122 -24.80 3.12 11.24
C VAL A 122 -25.84 2.03 11.51
N GLU A 123 -27.12 2.41 11.68
CA GLU A 123 -28.20 1.46 11.91
C GLU A 123 -28.52 0.60 10.67
N ALA A 124 -28.41 1.16 9.47
CA ALA A 124 -28.56 0.40 8.24
C ALA A 124 -27.44 -0.63 8.08
N LEU A 125 -26.17 -0.21 8.28
CA LEU A 125 -25.02 -1.11 8.29
C LEU A 125 -25.20 -2.24 9.31
N LYS A 126 -25.62 -1.91 10.54
CA LYS A 126 -25.87 -2.89 11.60
C LYS A 126 -26.90 -3.93 11.18
N ARG A 127 -28.05 -3.49 10.61
CA ARG A 127 -29.07 -4.40 10.08
C ARG A 127 -28.51 -5.31 8.99
N ALA A 128 -27.73 -4.76 8.05
CA ALA A 128 -27.12 -5.53 6.97
C ALA A 128 -26.19 -6.63 7.51
N LEU A 129 -25.32 -6.31 8.47
CA LEU A 129 -24.40 -7.28 9.09
C LEU A 129 -25.13 -8.36 9.89
N LEU A 130 -26.21 -8.01 10.58
CA LEU A 130 -27.03 -8.97 11.32
C LEU A 130 -27.79 -9.91 10.37
N ALA A 131 -28.33 -9.41 9.26
CA ALA A 131 -29.08 -10.18 8.28
C ALA A 131 -28.21 -11.11 7.42
N ALA A 132 -26.93 -10.79 7.21
CA ALA A 132 -26.00 -11.63 6.45
C ALA A 132 -25.85 -13.02 7.09
N LYS A 133 -25.79 -14.07 6.27
CA LYS A 133 -25.52 -15.44 6.74
C LYS A 133 -24.08 -15.59 7.23
N ALA A 134 -23.14 -14.95 6.53
CA ALA A 134 -21.73 -14.87 6.92
C ALA A 134 -21.13 -13.52 6.53
N VAL A 135 -20.20 -13.04 7.37
CA VAL A 135 -19.47 -11.78 7.16
C VAL A 135 -17.97 -12.09 7.09
N ALA A 136 -17.32 -11.67 6.01
CA ALA A 136 -15.88 -11.86 5.81
C ALA A 136 -15.11 -10.61 6.24
N TYR A 137 -13.99 -10.79 6.91
CA TYR A 137 -13.00 -9.74 7.18
C TYR A 137 -11.63 -10.34 7.50
N THR A 138 -10.59 -9.51 7.53
CA THR A 138 -9.23 -9.96 7.84
C THR A 138 -9.14 -10.39 9.31
N ASP A 139 -8.48 -11.53 9.59
CA ASP A 139 -8.27 -12.03 10.95
C ASP A 139 -7.51 -10.99 11.80
N PRO A 140 -8.10 -10.45 12.87
CA PRO A 140 -7.45 -9.47 13.74
C PRO A 140 -6.17 -10.00 14.39
N ALA A 141 -6.03 -11.32 14.57
CA ALA A 141 -4.83 -11.94 15.13
C ALA A 141 -3.58 -11.75 14.26
N THR A 142 -3.74 -11.39 12.98
CA THR A 142 -2.62 -11.08 12.08
C THR A 142 -2.01 -9.69 12.33
N GLY A 143 -2.65 -8.83 13.13
CA GLY A 143 -2.28 -7.44 13.30
C GLY A 143 -2.62 -6.56 12.09
N ALA A 144 -3.49 -7.03 11.19
CA ALA A 144 -3.98 -6.24 10.06
C ALA A 144 -4.89 -5.11 10.56
N THR A 145 -4.68 -3.89 10.00
CA THR A 145 -5.39 -2.68 10.44
C THR A 145 -6.89 -2.81 10.27
N SER A 146 -7.37 -3.27 9.10
CA SER A 146 -8.80 -3.44 8.84
C SER A 146 -9.43 -4.52 9.70
N GLY A 147 -8.73 -5.65 9.92
CA GLY A 147 -9.24 -6.74 10.76
C GLY A 147 -9.45 -6.32 12.21
N THR A 148 -8.44 -5.69 12.82
CA THR A 148 -8.50 -5.15 14.19
C THR A 148 -9.60 -4.10 14.31
N PHE A 149 -9.73 -3.21 13.31
CA PHE A 149 -10.76 -2.19 13.31
C PHE A 149 -12.17 -2.79 13.21
N VAL A 150 -12.41 -3.71 12.25
CA VAL A 150 -13.72 -4.34 12.04
C VAL A 150 -14.17 -5.10 13.28
N ASP A 151 -13.28 -5.89 13.89
CA ASP A 151 -13.63 -6.61 15.12
C ASP A 151 -14.01 -5.67 16.26
N GLY A 152 -13.28 -4.58 16.44
CA GLY A 152 -13.62 -3.51 17.39
C GLY A 152 -14.92 -2.77 17.03
N LEU A 153 -15.20 -2.58 15.74
CA LEU A 153 -16.46 -1.98 15.28
C LEU A 153 -17.66 -2.84 15.67
N LEU A 154 -17.59 -4.17 15.49
CA LEU A 154 -18.67 -5.08 15.91
C LEU A 154 -18.99 -4.94 17.40
N VAL A 155 -17.99 -4.74 18.24
CA VAL A 155 -18.16 -4.48 19.69
C VAL A 155 -18.85 -3.14 19.91
N ARG A 156 -18.38 -2.06 19.29
CA ARG A 156 -18.97 -0.72 19.41
C ARG A 156 -20.44 -0.68 18.95
N LEU A 157 -20.77 -1.46 17.92
CA LEU A 157 -22.15 -1.60 17.41
C LEU A 157 -23.03 -2.51 18.28
N GLY A 158 -22.46 -3.22 19.27
CA GLY A 158 -23.20 -4.15 20.13
C GLY A 158 -23.69 -5.40 19.39
N ILE A 159 -22.98 -5.82 18.33
CA ILE A 159 -23.38 -6.99 17.50
C ILE A 159 -22.27 -8.06 17.41
N ALA A 160 -21.22 -7.94 18.21
CA ALA A 160 -20.11 -8.87 18.15
C ALA A 160 -20.54 -10.32 18.39
N ASP A 161 -21.40 -10.56 19.38
CA ASP A 161 -21.86 -11.90 19.73
C ASP A 161 -22.70 -12.57 18.64
N GLN A 162 -23.39 -11.77 17.78
CA GLN A 162 -24.17 -12.27 16.67
C GLN A 162 -23.37 -12.45 15.38
N VAL A 163 -22.34 -11.62 15.16
CA VAL A 163 -21.56 -11.62 13.91
C VAL A 163 -20.33 -12.51 13.99
N ARG A 164 -19.59 -12.51 15.09
CA ARG A 164 -18.38 -13.34 15.24
C ARG A 164 -18.59 -14.84 15.00
N PRO A 165 -19.69 -15.48 15.49
CA PRO A 165 -19.93 -16.91 15.24
C PRO A 165 -20.09 -17.26 13.75
N LYS A 166 -20.47 -16.29 12.92
CA LYS A 166 -20.65 -16.46 11.46
C LYS A 166 -19.56 -15.74 10.65
N ALA A 167 -18.47 -15.30 11.31
CA ALA A 167 -17.39 -14.61 10.63
C ALA A 167 -16.50 -15.58 9.84
N LYS A 168 -16.08 -15.15 8.63
CA LYS A 168 -15.06 -15.79 7.81
C LYS A 168 -13.79 -14.96 7.89
N LEU A 169 -12.80 -15.44 8.63
CA LEU A 169 -11.57 -14.71 8.93
C LEU A 169 -10.45 -15.08 7.95
N LYS A 170 -9.91 -14.08 7.23
CA LYS A 170 -8.82 -14.25 6.27
C LYS A 170 -7.47 -13.89 6.88
N ARG A 171 -6.51 -14.81 6.83
CA ARG A 171 -5.17 -14.60 7.40
C ARG A 171 -4.13 -14.04 6.45
N GLY A 172 -4.49 -13.78 5.20
CA GLY A 172 -3.66 -13.19 4.17
C GLY A 172 -4.45 -13.05 2.88
N GLY A 173 -4.07 -12.12 2.01
CA GLY A 173 -4.81 -11.80 0.79
C GLY A 173 -6.16 -11.14 1.07
N HIS A 174 -7.11 -11.33 0.18
CA HIS A 174 -8.38 -10.61 0.19
C HIS A 174 -9.49 -11.40 0.88
N ALA A 175 -10.12 -10.83 1.90
CA ALA A 175 -11.28 -11.44 2.55
C ALA A 175 -12.49 -11.53 1.61
N GLY A 176 -12.51 -10.70 0.57
CA GLY A 176 -13.49 -10.77 -0.51
C GLY A 176 -13.53 -12.11 -1.26
N ASP A 177 -12.46 -12.92 -1.19
CA ASP A 177 -12.45 -14.27 -1.79
C ASP A 177 -13.59 -15.15 -1.24
N PHE A 178 -13.93 -15.01 0.05
CA PHE A 178 -15.07 -15.71 0.64
C PHE A 178 -16.41 -15.26 0.08
N VAL A 179 -16.51 -14.00 -0.35
CA VAL A 179 -17.72 -13.48 -1.01
C VAL A 179 -17.76 -13.96 -2.46
N ALA A 180 -16.64 -13.95 -3.16
CA ALA A 180 -16.55 -14.46 -4.54
C ALA A 180 -16.94 -15.95 -4.60
N SER A 181 -16.46 -16.77 -3.66
CA SER A 181 -16.78 -18.21 -3.56
C SER A 181 -18.22 -18.49 -3.08
N GLY A 182 -18.89 -17.49 -2.48
CA GLY A 182 -20.23 -17.65 -1.89
C GLY A 182 -20.24 -18.17 -0.45
N GLU A 183 -19.06 -18.22 0.20
CA GLU A 183 -18.94 -18.60 1.61
C GLU A 183 -19.35 -17.47 2.57
N ALA A 184 -19.38 -16.24 2.10
CA ALA A 184 -19.86 -15.07 2.82
C ALA A 184 -20.73 -14.19 1.92
N ASP A 185 -21.68 -13.46 2.52
CA ASP A 185 -22.55 -12.54 1.80
C ASP A 185 -21.95 -11.13 1.71
N ILE A 186 -21.21 -10.74 2.76
CA ILE A 186 -20.63 -9.39 2.92
C ILE A 186 -19.17 -9.50 3.28
N VAL A 187 -18.33 -8.64 2.70
CA VAL A 187 -16.95 -8.41 3.16
C VAL A 187 -16.81 -6.99 3.70
N LEU A 188 -16.08 -6.87 4.81
CA LEU A 188 -15.58 -5.62 5.38
C LEU A 188 -14.06 -5.63 5.32
N GLN A 189 -13.47 -4.81 4.47
CA GLN A 189 -12.02 -4.70 4.29
C GLN A 189 -11.68 -3.31 3.77
N GLN A 190 -10.41 -2.92 3.74
CA GLN A 190 -10.03 -1.68 3.06
C GLN A 190 -10.50 -1.69 1.60
N ALA A 191 -11.03 -0.58 1.10
CA ALA A 191 -11.66 -0.53 -0.22
C ALA A 191 -10.72 -1.02 -1.33
N SER A 192 -9.43 -0.71 -1.23
CA SER A 192 -8.40 -1.16 -2.17
C SER A 192 -8.15 -2.68 -2.17
N GLU A 193 -8.55 -3.38 -1.12
CA GLU A 193 -8.48 -4.84 -1.04
C GLU A 193 -9.76 -5.53 -1.53
N ILE A 194 -10.86 -4.77 -1.67
CA ILE A 194 -12.12 -5.27 -2.23
C ILE A 194 -12.15 -5.12 -3.76
N VAL A 195 -11.76 -3.94 -4.25
CA VAL A 195 -11.81 -3.57 -5.68
C VAL A 195 -11.16 -4.61 -6.63
N PRO A 196 -9.99 -5.21 -6.32
CA PRO A 196 -9.34 -6.15 -7.22
C PRO A 196 -9.95 -7.56 -7.22
N VAL A 197 -10.88 -7.87 -6.31
CA VAL A 197 -11.43 -9.23 -6.18
C VAL A 197 -12.48 -9.47 -7.26
N LYS A 198 -12.18 -10.37 -8.21
CA LYS A 198 -13.10 -10.74 -9.27
C LYS A 198 -14.39 -11.36 -8.69
N GLY A 199 -15.54 -10.94 -9.20
CA GLY A 199 -16.85 -11.41 -8.74
C GLY A 199 -17.31 -10.75 -7.44
N VAL A 200 -16.62 -9.71 -6.97
CA VAL A 200 -17.04 -8.87 -5.83
C VAL A 200 -17.18 -7.42 -6.30
N VAL A 201 -18.20 -6.75 -5.84
CA VAL A 201 -18.42 -5.31 -6.08
C VAL A 201 -18.36 -4.55 -4.77
N LEU A 202 -17.67 -3.42 -4.79
CA LEU A 202 -17.69 -2.47 -3.68
C LEU A 202 -19.06 -1.78 -3.64
N VAL A 203 -19.77 -1.90 -2.53
CA VAL A 203 -21.05 -1.20 -2.27
C VAL A 203 -20.78 0.27 -1.99
N GLY A 204 -19.81 0.53 -1.12
CA GLY A 204 -19.41 1.86 -0.70
C GLY A 204 -18.55 1.84 0.56
N PRO A 205 -18.15 3.04 1.05
CA PRO A 205 -17.47 3.18 2.33
C PRO A 205 -18.44 2.94 3.49
N LEU A 206 -17.90 2.70 4.68
CA LEU A 206 -18.70 2.72 5.91
C LEU A 206 -19.32 4.11 6.13
N PRO A 207 -20.43 4.21 6.87
CA PRO A 207 -20.95 5.50 7.32
C PRO A 207 -19.88 6.35 8.00
N ALA A 208 -19.89 7.67 7.76
CA ALA A 208 -18.84 8.59 8.21
C ALA A 208 -18.58 8.51 9.72
N GLU A 209 -19.62 8.32 10.51
CA GLU A 209 -19.58 8.27 11.98
C GLU A 209 -18.78 7.07 12.52
N VAL A 210 -18.66 6.03 11.72
CA VAL A 210 -17.94 4.80 12.09
C VAL A 210 -16.83 4.45 11.12
N GLN A 211 -16.53 5.31 10.16
CA GLN A 211 -15.45 5.10 9.20
C GLN A 211 -14.07 5.11 9.89
N ASN A 212 -13.18 4.29 9.40
CA ASN A 212 -11.77 4.34 9.72
C ASN A 212 -10.96 4.55 8.44
N THR A 213 -10.22 5.64 8.40
CA THR A 213 -9.29 5.92 7.32
C THR A 213 -7.88 5.56 7.77
N THR A 214 -7.26 4.65 7.05
CA THR A 214 -5.86 4.28 7.24
C THR A 214 -5.00 5.09 6.30
N THR A 215 -3.99 5.76 6.85
CA THR A 215 -2.91 6.38 6.08
C THR A 215 -1.78 5.37 5.88
N TYR A 216 -1.21 5.32 4.69
CA TYR A 216 0.05 4.64 4.40
C TYR A 216 1.15 5.68 4.22
N ALA A 217 2.32 5.36 4.73
CA ALA A 217 3.52 6.16 4.58
C ALA A 217 4.69 5.28 4.14
N ALA A 218 5.63 5.85 3.43
CA ALA A 218 6.85 5.22 2.98
C ALA A 218 8.06 5.82 3.69
N ALA A 219 9.04 5.00 4.01
CA ALA A 219 10.34 5.45 4.49
C ALA A 219 11.46 4.50 4.03
N VAL A 220 12.66 5.04 3.89
CA VAL A 220 13.86 4.31 3.49
C VAL A 220 14.42 3.55 4.67
N SER A 221 14.92 2.34 4.45
CA SER A 221 15.68 1.57 5.44
C SER A 221 16.96 2.32 5.84
N SER A 222 17.25 2.40 7.13
CA SER A 222 18.51 3.01 7.60
C SER A 222 19.75 2.26 7.07
N GLN A 223 19.59 0.97 6.75
CA GLN A 223 20.67 0.10 6.25
C GLN A 223 20.71 -0.03 4.73
N SER A 224 19.76 0.57 3.99
CA SER A 224 19.76 0.52 2.51
C SER A 224 21.05 1.09 1.95
N GLN A 225 21.61 0.39 0.95
CA GLN A 225 22.74 0.84 0.15
C GLN A 225 22.26 1.66 -1.08
N HIS A 226 20.95 1.64 -1.39
CA HIS A 226 20.32 2.26 -2.55
C HIS A 226 19.45 3.47 -2.15
N LYS A 227 19.91 4.30 -1.20
CA LYS A 227 19.09 5.36 -0.58
C LYS A 227 18.54 6.39 -1.58
N ASP A 228 19.32 6.74 -2.60
CA ASP A 228 18.88 7.74 -3.58
C ASP A 228 17.83 7.16 -4.52
N ALA A 229 18.00 5.93 -5.01
CA ALA A 229 17.01 5.23 -5.79
C ALA A 229 15.72 4.99 -4.98
N ALA A 230 15.85 4.63 -3.69
CA ALA A 230 14.72 4.46 -2.78
C ALA A 230 13.93 5.78 -2.58
N ARG A 231 14.62 6.91 -2.39
CA ARG A 231 13.98 8.24 -2.30
C ARG A 231 13.29 8.63 -3.62
N ALA A 232 13.91 8.32 -4.77
CA ALA A 232 13.32 8.56 -6.07
C ALA A 232 12.02 7.75 -6.27
N LEU A 233 11.99 6.48 -5.83
CA LEU A 233 10.77 5.67 -5.85
C LEU A 233 9.70 6.29 -4.94
N ILE A 234 10.02 6.68 -3.72
CA ILE A 234 9.05 7.33 -2.81
C ILE A 234 8.49 8.61 -3.44
N ALA A 235 9.33 9.43 -4.09
CA ALA A 235 8.87 10.62 -4.80
C ALA A 235 7.90 10.28 -5.95
N ALA A 236 8.15 9.20 -6.69
CA ALA A 236 7.22 8.72 -7.72
C ALA A 236 5.87 8.28 -7.15
N LEU A 237 5.85 7.65 -5.97
CA LEU A 237 4.62 7.23 -5.29
C LEU A 237 3.75 8.40 -4.76
N THR A 238 4.31 9.60 -4.66
CA THR A 238 3.61 10.82 -4.22
C THR A 238 3.35 11.81 -5.36
N GLY A 239 3.77 11.48 -6.57
CA GLY A 239 3.58 12.31 -7.77
C GLY A 239 2.14 12.32 -8.28
N SER A 240 1.86 13.24 -9.21
CA SER A 240 0.52 13.38 -9.81
C SER A 240 0.04 12.13 -10.53
N ALA A 241 0.93 11.38 -11.20
CA ALA A 241 0.59 10.13 -11.86
C ALA A 241 0.10 9.05 -10.87
N ALA A 242 0.61 9.05 -9.63
CA ALA A 242 0.16 8.14 -8.59
C ALA A 242 -1.29 8.44 -8.15
N ALA A 243 -1.72 9.72 -8.18
CA ALA A 243 -3.05 10.12 -7.74
C ALA A 243 -4.18 9.45 -8.55
N GLU A 244 -4.02 9.31 -9.87
CA GLU A 244 -5.00 8.64 -10.73
C GLU A 244 -5.07 7.12 -10.45
N VAL A 245 -3.91 6.49 -10.25
CA VAL A 245 -3.86 5.07 -9.90
C VAL A 245 -4.48 4.81 -8.53
N LEU A 246 -4.20 5.67 -7.54
CA LEU A 246 -4.79 5.60 -6.21
C LEU A 246 -6.32 5.58 -6.27
N LYS A 247 -6.92 6.56 -6.97
CA LYS A 247 -8.37 6.66 -7.14
C LYS A 247 -8.96 5.43 -7.82
N ALA A 248 -8.35 4.96 -8.91
CA ALA A 248 -8.78 3.76 -9.61
C ALA A 248 -8.74 2.48 -8.75
N LYS A 249 -7.89 2.47 -7.71
CA LYS A 249 -7.75 1.36 -6.77
C LYS A 249 -8.48 1.58 -5.43
N GLY A 250 -9.38 2.56 -5.34
CA GLY A 250 -10.17 2.82 -4.12
C GLY A 250 -9.38 3.48 -2.98
N MET A 251 -8.31 4.20 -3.31
CA MET A 251 -7.51 5.00 -2.39
C MET A 251 -7.51 6.48 -2.78
N GLU A 252 -7.02 7.32 -1.89
CA GLU A 252 -6.83 8.74 -2.12
C GLU A 252 -5.38 9.15 -1.82
N PRO A 253 -4.82 10.16 -2.52
CA PRO A 253 -3.54 10.74 -2.13
C PRO A 253 -3.57 11.21 -0.69
N ALA A 254 -2.54 10.93 0.08
CA ALA A 254 -2.38 11.53 1.41
C ALA A 254 -1.93 12.98 1.27
N LYS A 255 -2.47 13.84 2.10
CA LYS A 255 -2.06 15.26 2.23
C LYS A 255 -0.95 15.39 3.27
#